data_8a3998694f940d8b8d301d1190ca9b4a
#
_entry.id   8a3998694f940d8b8d301d1190ca9b4a
#
_cell.length_a   1.000
_cell.length_b   1.000
_cell.length_c   1.000
_cell.angle_alpha   90.00
_cell.angle_beta   90.00
_cell.angle_gamma   90.00
#
_symmetry.space_group_name_H-M   'P 1'
#
loop_
_entity.id
_entity.type
_entity.pdbx_description
1 polymer ?
#
loop_
_entity_poly.entity_id
_entity_poly.type
_entity_poly.pdbx_seq_one_letter_code
_entity_poly.pdbx_strand_id
1 'polypeptide(L)'
;LLTFWKWLFFTPGPFAAIPGASEVVNRGAYLVQALGHCGECHTPRNFFGAVKQDRYLAGTAEASNLTPTGLKKWGDGELKEFLTTGTTPDGDVPAEDMGEVIKNTTSQLTPQDLSALIAYLRSLPPLADEPAKKKK
;
A
#
# COMPACT_ATOMS: atom_id res chain seq x y z
N LEU A 1 6.71 -8.05 -27.30
CA LEU A 1 6.43 -8.73 -26.02
C LEU A 1 5.89 -7.74 -24.96
N LEU A 2 6.62 -6.67 -24.65
CA LEU A 2 6.19 -5.68 -23.63
C LEU A 2 4.88 -4.94 -24.02
N THR A 3 4.70 -4.62 -25.29
CA THR A 3 3.48 -3.97 -25.80
C THR A 3 2.24 -4.84 -25.58
N PHE A 4 2.38 -6.16 -25.85
CA PHE A 4 1.31 -7.12 -25.61
C PHE A 4 1.01 -7.29 -24.12
N TRP A 5 2.05 -7.35 -23.27
CA TRP A 5 1.91 -7.39 -21.81
C TRP A 5 1.17 -6.14 -21.28
N LYS A 6 1.57 -4.95 -21.74
CA LYS A 6 0.90 -3.69 -21.38
C LYS A 6 -0.57 -3.68 -21.80
N TRP A 7 -0.89 -4.19 -22.97
CA TRP A 7 -2.26 -4.30 -23.43
C TRP A 7 -3.12 -5.20 -22.53
N LEU A 8 -2.56 -6.27 -21.99
CA LEU A 8 -3.27 -7.21 -21.11
C LEU A 8 -3.39 -6.71 -19.65
N PHE A 9 -2.37 -6.03 -19.14
CA PHE A 9 -2.22 -5.82 -17.70
C PHE A 9 -2.08 -4.35 -17.27
N PHE A 10 -2.04 -3.44 -18.19
CA PHE A 10 -1.84 -2.02 -17.89
C PHE A 10 -2.97 -1.17 -18.47
N THR A 11 -3.66 -0.45 -17.58
CA THR A 11 -4.70 0.52 -17.97
C THR A 11 -4.08 1.91 -17.88
N PRO A 12 -3.77 2.57 -19.02
CA PRO A 12 -3.25 3.93 -19.01
C PRO A 12 -4.34 4.91 -18.64
N GLY A 13 -3.97 5.98 -17.95
CA GLY A 13 -4.91 7.06 -17.64
C GLY A 13 -4.56 7.81 -16.35
N PRO A 14 -5.21 8.93 -16.09
CA PRO A 14 -5.10 9.65 -14.84
C PRO A 14 -5.74 8.83 -13.70
N PHE A 15 -5.36 9.13 -12.47
CA PHE A 15 -6.04 8.60 -11.29
C PHE A 15 -7.53 8.94 -11.36
N ALA A 16 -8.37 7.93 -11.17
CA ALA A 16 -9.82 8.09 -11.11
C ALA A 16 -10.30 8.01 -9.65
N ALA A 17 -11.07 9.00 -9.22
CA ALA A 17 -11.68 8.97 -7.90
C ALA A 17 -12.64 7.78 -7.75
N ILE A 18 -12.68 7.23 -6.54
CA ILE A 18 -13.55 6.09 -6.19
C ILE A 18 -14.99 6.63 -6.04
N PRO A 19 -15.95 6.18 -6.85
CA PRO A 19 -17.32 6.63 -6.77
C PRO A 19 -17.92 6.38 -5.38
N GLY A 20 -18.57 7.39 -4.81
CA GLY A 20 -19.21 7.29 -3.50
C GLY A 20 -18.27 7.37 -2.28
N ALA A 21 -16.96 7.38 -2.47
CA ALA A 21 -16.02 7.60 -1.38
C ALA A 21 -15.94 9.08 -1.00
N SER A 22 -15.61 9.36 0.27
CA SER A 22 -15.40 10.73 0.75
C SER A 22 -14.17 11.37 0.08
N GLU A 23 -14.06 12.70 0.13
CA GLU A 23 -12.88 13.43 -0.36
C GLU A 23 -11.60 12.97 0.35
N VAL A 24 -11.66 12.74 1.66
CA VAL A 24 -10.53 12.25 2.46
C VAL A 24 -10.07 10.89 1.98
N VAL A 25 -10.99 9.94 1.75
CA VAL A 25 -10.66 8.60 1.25
C VAL A 25 -10.10 8.69 -0.18
N ASN A 26 -10.69 9.52 -1.03
CA ASN A 26 -10.17 9.72 -2.40
C ASN A 26 -8.78 10.38 -2.41
N ARG A 27 -8.52 11.33 -1.51
CA ARG A 27 -7.18 11.89 -1.33
C ARG A 27 -6.18 10.82 -0.91
N GLY A 28 -6.55 9.97 0.06
CA GLY A 28 -5.73 8.84 0.49
C GLY A 28 -5.49 7.83 -0.63
N ALA A 29 -6.51 7.51 -1.41
CA ALA A 29 -6.38 6.63 -2.57
C ALA A 29 -5.37 7.19 -3.59
N TYR A 30 -5.43 8.47 -3.89
CA TYR A 30 -4.46 9.13 -4.76
C TYR A 30 -3.02 9.03 -4.22
N LEU A 31 -2.84 9.27 -2.92
CA LEU A 31 -1.53 9.17 -2.27
C LEU A 31 -0.96 7.75 -2.33
N VAL A 32 -1.79 6.73 -2.08
CA VAL A 32 -1.37 5.32 -2.05
C VAL A 32 -1.16 4.75 -3.46
N GLN A 33 -2.07 5.05 -4.39
CA GLN A 33 -2.06 4.43 -5.72
C GLN A 33 -1.19 5.18 -6.72
N ALA A 34 -1.24 6.53 -6.70
CA ALA A 34 -0.60 7.34 -7.74
C ALA A 34 0.75 7.94 -7.31
N LEU A 35 0.88 8.46 -6.10
CA LEU A 35 2.12 9.06 -5.63
C LEU A 35 3.05 8.07 -4.96
N GLY A 36 2.54 7.30 -4.01
CA GLY A 36 3.35 6.38 -3.20
C GLY A 36 3.59 5.03 -3.86
N HIS A 37 2.79 4.65 -4.86
CA HIS A 37 2.88 3.35 -5.54
C HIS A 37 2.96 2.14 -4.59
N CYS A 38 2.31 2.22 -3.43
CA CYS A 38 2.40 1.21 -2.36
C CYS A 38 2.05 -0.20 -2.86
N GLY A 39 1.13 -0.28 -3.83
CA GLY A 39 0.72 -1.54 -4.44
C GLY A 39 1.83 -2.28 -5.18
N GLU A 40 2.91 -1.60 -5.60
CA GLU A 40 4.02 -2.25 -6.32
C GLU A 40 4.78 -3.25 -5.44
N CYS A 41 4.95 -2.94 -4.15
CA CYS A 41 5.59 -3.82 -3.18
C CYS A 41 4.59 -4.63 -2.35
N HIS A 42 3.45 -4.02 -1.98
CA HIS A 42 2.48 -4.59 -1.06
C HIS A 42 1.37 -5.41 -1.72
N THR A 43 1.43 -5.67 -3.03
CA THR A 43 0.47 -6.50 -3.74
C THR A 43 1.14 -7.69 -4.41
N PRO A 44 0.62 -8.91 -4.26
CA PRO A 44 1.19 -10.07 -4.92
C PRO A 44 1.11 -9.96 -6.45
N ARG A 45 2.03 -10.62 -7.13
CA ARG A 45 2.06 -10.67 -8.61
C ARG A 45 1.66 -12.04 -9.12
N ASN A 46 1.04 -12.06 -10.29
CA ASN A 46 0.73 -13.30 -11.01
C ASN A 46 1.98 -13.88 -11.68
N PHE A 47 1.81 -15.02 -12.37
CA PHE A 47 2.90 -15.68 -13.09
C PHE A 47 3.57 -14.80 -14.16
N PHE A 48 2.83 -13.86 -14.74
CA PHE A 48 3.33 -12.93 -15.77
C PHE A 48 3.93 -11.64 -15.17
N GLY A 49 4.08 -11.56 -13.85
CA GLY A 49 4.63 -10.40 -13.16
C GLY A 49 3.65 -9.25 -12.97
N ALA A 50 2.39 -9.39 -13.39
CA ALA A 50 1.39 -8.36 -13.20
C ALA A 50 0.78 -8.40 -11.79
N VAL A 51 0.43 -7.22 -11.28
CA VAL A 51 -0.22 -7.05 -9.97
C VAL A 51 -1.58 -7.75 -9.94
N LYS A 52 -1.86 -8.53 -8.91
CA LYS A 52 -3.15 -9.17 -8.68
C LYS A 52 -4.14 -8.15 -8.10
N GLN A 53 -5.03 -7.62 -8.91
CA GLN A 53 -5.99 -6.60 -8.49
C GLN A 53 -6.98 -7.10 -7.43
N ASP A 54 -7.35 -8.38 -7.47
CA ASP A 54 -8.20 -9.05 -6.47
C ASP A 54 -7.50 -9.23 -5.10
N ARG A 55 -6.18 -9.02 -5.07
CA ARG A 55 -5.33 -9.12 -3.88
C ARG A 55 -4.60 -7.79 -3.57
N TYR A 56 -5.16 -6.68 -4.02
CA TYR A 56 -4.53 -5.37 -3.89
C TYR A 56 -4.20 -5.05 -2.42
N LEU A 57 -2.92 -4.72 -2.17
CA LEU A 57 -2.36 -4.43 -0.85
C LEU A 57 -2.44 -5.57 0.19
N ALA A 58 -2.70 -6.81 -0.23
CA ALA A 58 -2.80 -7.96 0.68
C ALA A 58 -1.43 -8.47 1.20
N GLY A 59 -0.36 -7.79 0.88
CA GLY A 59 1.00 -8.15 1.29
C GLY A 59 1.66 -9.18 0.38
N THR A 60 2.94 -9.37 0.58
CA THR A 60 3.79 -10.36 -0.11
C THR A 60 4.67 -11.06 0.93
N ALA A 61 5.62 -11.90 0.51
CA ALA A 61 6.59 -12.49 1.44
C ALA A 61 7.53 -11.44 2.05
N GLU A 62 7.75 -10.32 1.34
CA GLU A 62 8.70 -9.26 1.70
C GLU A 62 8.02 -8.00 2.27
N ALA A 63 6.73 -7.80 1.97
CA ALA A 63 6.00 -6.58 2.34
C ALA A 63 4.67 -6.89 3.03
N SER A 64 4.39 -6.18 4.11
CA SER A 64 3.22 -6.40 4.97
C SER A 64 1.90 -6.19 4.24
N ASN A 65 0.85 -6.86 4.71
CA ASN A 65 -0.52 -6.63 4.32
C ASN A 65 -1.00 -5.27 4.85
N LEU A 66 -1.40 -4.36 3.95
CA LEU A 66 -1.87 -3.01 4.28
C LEU A 66 -3.40 -2.91 4.32
N THR A 67 -4.13 -4.01 4.15
CA THR A 67 -5.58 -4.03 4.36
C THR A 67 -5.92 -4.05 5.86
N PRO A 68 -7.19 -3.80 6.25
CA PRO A 68 -7.59 -3.84 7.66
C PRO A 68 -7.19 -5.13 8.40
N THR A 69 -7.05 -6.25 7.70
CA THR A 69 -6.58 -7.51 8.29
C THR A 69 -5.14 -7.40 8.79
N GLY A 70 -4.23 -6.91 7.97
CA GLY A 70 -2.81 -6.74 8.35
C GLY A 70 -2.62 -5.60 9.36
N LEU A 71 -3.42 -4.55 9.26
CA LEU A 71 -3.33 -3.36 10.11
C LEU A 71 -4.16 -3.44 11.40
N LYS A 72 -4.78 -4.57 11.71
CA LYS A 72 -5.70 -4.70 12.86
C LYS A 72 -5.07 -4.41 14.22
N LYS A 73 -3.76 -4.63 14.34
CA LYS A 73 -3.02 -4.41 15.60
C LYS A 73 -2.41 -3.00 15.70
N TRP A 74 -2.52 -2.21 14.64
CA TRP A 74 -1.93 -0.88 14.56
C TRP A 74 -3.00 0.19 14.83
N GLY A 75 -2.77 1.06 15.79
CA GLY A 75 -3.55 2.30 15.95
C GLY A 75 -3.19 3.32 14.86
N ASP A 76 -4.09 4.27 14.59
CA ASP A 76 -3.83 5.30 13.59
C ASP A 76 -2.65 6.21 13.97
N GLY A 77 -2.43 6.44 15.28
CA GLY A 77 -1.27 7.17 15.79
C GLY A 77 0.05 6.44 15.52
N GLU A 78 0.07 5.13 15.75
CA GLU A 78 1.23 4.27 15.49
C GLU A 78 1.55 4.20 13.99
N LEU A 79 0.53 4.12 13.14
CA LEU A 79 0.71 4.17 11.69
C LEU A 79 1.29 5.52 11.24
N LYS A 80 0.81 6.64 11.81
CA LYS A 80 1.39 7.96 11.53
C LYS A 80 2.83 8.06 11.96
N GLU A 81 3.14 7.59 13.15
CA GLU A 81 4.51 7.58 13.67
C GLU A 81 5.42 6.73 12.78
N PHE A 82 5.01 5.51 12.45
CA PHE A 82 5.77 4.65 11.56
C PHE A 82 6.00 5.28 10.19
N LEU A 83 4.97 5.83 9.55
CA LEU A 83 5.08 6.46 8.23
C LEU A 83 5.90 7.77 8.25
N THR A 84 6.17 8.33 9.42
CA THR A 84 6.95 9.56 9.58
C THR A 84 8.39 9.28 10.02
N THR A 85 8.57 8.37 10.97
CA THR A 85 9.86 8.13 11.64
C THR A 85 10.46 6.76 11.33
N GLY A 86 9.66 5.81 10.87
CA GLY A 86 10.05 4.41 10.71
C GLY A 86 9.99 3.60 12.01
N THR A 87 9.53 4.15 13.12
CA THR A 87 9.45 3.43 14.38
C THR A 87 8.22 2.54 14.43
N THR A 88 8.39 1.24 14.62
CA THR A 88 7.27 0.32 14.85
C THR A 88 6.83 0.35 16.31
N PRO A 89 5.59 -0.07 16.66
CA PRO A 89 5.13 -0.14 18.04
C PRO A 89 6.02 -1.00 18.94
N ASP A 90 6.68 -2.02 18.38
CA ASP A 90 7.57 -2.93 19.09
C ASP A 90 9.03 -2.42 19.13
N GLY A 91 9.31 -1.25 18.55
CA GLY A 91 10.64 -0.64 18.52
C GLY A 91 11.57 -1.18 17.43
N ASP A 92 11.04 -2.01 16.54
CA ASP A 92 11.80 -2.50 15.38
C ASP A 92 11.95 -1.40 14.31
N VAL A 93 12.88 -1.62 13.38
CA VAL A 93 13.11 -0.77 12.23
C VAL A 93 12.49 -1.38 10.97
N PRO A 94 12.04 -0.57 10.01
CA PRO A 94 11.52 -1.08 8.74
C PRO A 94 12.62 -1.76 7.92
N ALA A 95 12.24 -2.64 7.01
CA ALA A 95 13.13 -3.11 5.96
C ALA A 95 13.72 -1.91 5.19
N GLU A 96 14.94 -2.08 4.66
CA GLU A 96 15.70 -1.00 4.01
C GLU A 96 14.88 -0.25 2.95
N ASP A 97 14.22 -1.00 2.04
CA ASP A 97 13.38 -0.41 0.98
C ASP A 97 12.23 0.45 1.55
N MET A 98 11.55 -0.03 2.61
CA MET A 98 10.49 0.74 3.25
C MET A 98 11.04 1.95 4.01
N GLY A 99 12.25 1.84 4.56
CA GLY A 99 12.97 2.97 5.17
C GLY A 99 13.21 4.10 4.18
N GLU A 100 13.60 3.78 2.95
CA GLU A 100 13.76 4.77 1.88
C GLU A 100 12.42 5.41 1.47
N VAL A 101 11.34 4.65 1.40
CA VAL A 101 9.99 5.19 1.14
C VAL A 101 9.57 6.16 2.24
N ILE A 102 9.78 5.79 3.50
CA ILE A 102 9.47 6.67 4.64
C ILE A 102 10.27 7.96 4.53
N LYS A 103 11.58 7.86 4.42
CA LYS A 103 12.50 9.01 4.38
C LYS A 103 12.19 9.99 3.26
N ASN A 104 11.93 9.47 2.05
CA ASN A 104 11.84 10.28 0.84
C ASN A 104 10.40 10.61 0.42
N THR A 105 9.39 9.96 1.01
CA THR A 105 8.00 10.12 0.60
C THR A 105 7.07 10.38 1.79
N THR A 106 6.81 9.39 2.64
CA THR A 106 5.73 9.51 3.63
C THR A 106 6.06 10.47 4.78
N SER A 107 7.32 10.61 5.17
CA SER A 107 7.75 11.61 6.16
C SER A 107 7.59 13.06 5.69
N GLN A 108 7.45 13.28 4.38
CA GLN A 108 7.26 14.59 3.77
C GLN A 108 5.78 14.98 3.62
N LEU A 109 4.87 14.06 3.92
CA LEU A 109 3.43 14.32 3.83
C LEU A 109 2.95 15.23 4.97
N THR A 110 1.95 16.05 4.67
CA THR A 110 1.28 16.83 5.72
C THR A 110 0.54 15.91 6.69
N PRO A 111 0.25 16.34 7.93
CA PRO A 111 -0.56 15.56 8.87
C PRO A 111 -1.94 15.20 8.31
N GLN A 112 -2.52 16.06 7.47
CA GLN A 112 -3.79 15.83 6.79
C GLN A 112 -3.67 14.72 5.74
N ASP A 113 -2.61 14.73 4.95
CA ASP A 113 -2.35 13.71 3.94
C ASP A 113 -2.04 12.35 4.58
N LEU A 114 -1.28 12.31 5.67
CA LEU A 114 -1.08 11.08 6.44
C LEU A 114 -2.40 10.52 6.97
N SER A 115 -3.28 11.38 7.48
CA SER A 115 -4.62 10.98 7.94
C SER A 115 -5.47 10.45 6.80
N ALA A 116 -5.42 11.09 5.63
CA ALA A 116 -6.15 10.65 4.44
C ALA A 116 -5.64 9.30 3.92
N LEU A 117 -4.32 9.11 3.88
CA LEU A 117 -3.69 7.85 3.51
C LEU A 117 -4.19 6.71 4.41
N ILE A 118 -4.15 6.89 5.73
CA ILE A 118 -4.63 5.90 6.69
C ILE A 118 -6.12 5.64 6.54
N ALA A 119 -6.94 6.68 6.36
CA ALA A 119 -8.38 6.54 6.13
C ALA A 119 -8.68 5.68 4.89
N TYR A 120 -7.91 5.85 3.81
CA TYR A 120 -8.04 4.99 2.65
C TYR A 120 -7.67 3.55 2.95
N LEU A 121 -6.53 3.28 3.60
CA LEU A 121 -6.13 1.91 3.97
C LEU A 121 -7.19 1.22 4.84
N ARG A 122 -7.79 1.96 5.79
CA ARG A 122 -8.89 1.47 6.63
C ARG A 122 -10.19 1.20 5.86
N SER A 123 -10.41 1.87 4.74
CA SER A 123 -11.60 1.70 3.89
C SER A 123 -11.53 0.51 2.94
N LEU A 124 -10.34 -0.10 2.79
CA LEU A 124 -10.15 -1.26 1.93
C LEU A 124 -10.90 -2.50 2.46
N PRO A 125 -11.31 -3.43 1.57
CA PRO A 125 -11.82 -4.71 2.01
C PRO A 125 -10.72 -5.48 2.76
N PRO A 126 -11.06 -6.15 3.89
CA PRO A 126 -10.09 -6.98 4.61
C PRO A 126 -9.72 -8.21 3.77
N LEU A 127 -8.44 -8.39 3.49
CA LEU A 127 -7.91 -9.53 2.75
C LEU A 127 -6.97 -10.32 3.65
N ALA A 128 -7.03 -11.65 3.57
CA ALA A 128 -6.08 -12.51 4.27
C ALA A 128 -4.66 -12.30 3.73
N ASP A 129 -3.66 -12.60 4.55
CA ASP A 129 -2.26 -12.56 4.12
C ASP A 129 -2.02 -13.50 2.93
N GLU A 130 -1.14 -13.11 2.02
CA GLU A 130 -0.70 -14.01 0.96
C GLU A 130 0.11 -15.16 1.59
N PRO A 131 -0.18 -16.43 1.24
CA PRO A 131 0.56 -17.55 1.79
C PRO A 131 2.05 -17.44 1.49
N ALA A 132 2.89 -17.57 2.52
CA ALA A 132 4.33 -17.61 2.33
C ALA A 132 4.68 -18.69 1.30
N LYS A 133 5.43 -18.32 0.26
CA LYS A 133 5.94 -19.30 -0.70
C LYS A 133 6.77 -20.31 0.07
N LYS A 134 6.37 -21.59 0.10
CA LYS A 134 7.21 -22.66 0.63
C LYS A 134 8.53 -22.60 -0.16
N LYS A 135 9.63 -22.27 0.53
CA LYS A 135 10.97 -22.43 -0.04
C LYS A 135 11.12 -23.91 -0.38
N LYS A 136 11.26 -24.21 -1.67
CA LYS A 136 11.69 -25.54 -2.15
C LYS A 136 13.19 -25.67 -1.98
#